data_50116e10ed6ef253ea2e4179e6e4ae2c
#
_entry.id   50116e10ed6ef253ea2e4179e6e4ae2c
#
_cell.length_a   1.000
_cell.length_b   1.000
_cell.length_c   1.000
_cell.angle_alpha   90.00
_cell.angle_beta   90.00
_cell.angle_gamma   90.00
#
_symmetry.space_group_name_H-M   'P 1'
#
loop_
_entity.id
_entity.type
_entity.pdbx_description
1 polymer ?
#
loop_
_entity_poly.entity_id
_entity_poly.type
_entity_poly.pdbx_seq_one_letter_code
_entity_poly.pdbx_strand_id
1 'polypeptide(L)'
;MVPNQKIVPGYFRYLAKSRLFIELLQLCVTGIREGQNIDYGKLKNHLIPVPPREEQDQIARYLDWQTSKINRLIAAKKQQIQVLREQQQKLICEVITKGLHSDVDYKDSHVAWIGDIPSHWSAIRCKYLFRERDERSKEGAETHLSMIG
;
A
#
# COMPACT_ATOMS: atom_id res chain seq x y z
N MET A 1 -27.06 -3.67 10.82
CA MET A 1 -27.49 -4.31 12.10
C MET A 1 -27.11 -3.40 13.26
N VAL A 2 -28.01 -3.16 14.20
CA VAL A 2 -27.75 -2.39 15.40
C VAL A 2 -27.71 -3.35 16.59
N PRO A 3 -26.64 -3.40 17.38
CA PRO A 3 -26.56 -4.28 18.53
C PRO A 3 -27.57 -3.88 19.60
N ASN A 4 -28.20 -4.88 20.24
CA ASN A 4 -29.08 -4.64 21.37
C ASN A 4 -28.26 -4.53 22.67
N GLN A 5 -28.97 -4.35 23.82
CA GLN A 5 -28.34 -4.13 25.12
C GLN A 5 -27.46 -5.32 25.61
N LYS A 6 -27.55 -6.52 25.02
CA LYS A 6 -26.75 -7.70 25.41
C LYS A 6 -25.32 -7.66 24.86
N ILE A 7 -25.08 -6.84 23.82
CA ILE A 7 -23.76 -6.76 23.17
C ILE A 7 -23.19 -5.35 23.34
N VAL A 8 -21.97 -5.29 23.84
CA VAL A 8 -21.20 -4.04 23.95
C VAL A 8 -20.72 -3.62 22.55
N PRO A 9 -20.94 -2.36 22.11
CA PRO A 9 -20.55 -1.93 20.77
C PRO A 9 -19.04 -2.11 20.46
N GLY A 10 -18.17 -1.90 21.46
CA GLY A 10 -16.73 -2.13 21.34
C GLY A 10 -16.38 -3.59 21.02
N TYR A 11 -17.01 -4.54 21.69
CA TYR A 11 -16.86 -5.97 21.45
C TYR A 11 -17.42 -6.33 20.06
N PHE A 12 -18.62 -5.87 19.73
CA PHE A 12 -19.26 -6.16 18.44
C PHE A 12 -18.40 -5.66 17.26
N ARG A 13 -17.74 -4.51 17.38
CA ARG A 13 -16.85 -3.96 16.36
C ARG A 13 -15.72 -4.95 16.00
N TYR A 14 -15.16 -5.67 16.98
CA TYR A 14 -14.14 -6.68 16.76
C TYR A 14 -14.73 -8.00 16.27
N LEU A 15 -15.86 -8.44 16.84
CA LEU A 15 -16.56 -9.62 16.40
C LEU A 15 -16.92 -9.51 14.90
N ALA A 16 -17.49 -8.38 14.48
CA ALA A 16 -17.88 -8.13 13.09
C ALA A 16 -16.71 -8.14 12.10
N LYS A 17 -15.48 -7.87 12.58
CA LYS A 17 -14.25 -7.93 11.77
C LYS A 17 -13.51 -9.28 11.89
N SER A 18 -13.97 -10.16 12.76
CA SER A 18 -13.33 -11.45 12.93
C SER A 18 -13.57 -12.35 11.71
N ARG A 19 -12.57 -13.14 11.38
CA ARG A 19 -12.67 -14.11 10.27
C ARG A 19 -13.88 -15.04 10.44
N LEU A 20 -14.13 -15.50 11.66
CA LEU A 20 -15.24 -16.37 12.01
C LEU A 20 -16.60 -15.74 11.66
N PHE A 21 -16.81 -14.45 11.99
CA PHE A 21 -18.06 -13.76 11.68
C PHE A 21 -18.20 -13.45 10.18
N ILE A 22 -17.09 -13.15 9.51
CA ILE A 22 -17.08 -12.95 8.04
C ILE A 22 -17.43 -14.24 7.32
N GLU A 23 -16.86 -15.38 7.71
CA GLU A 23 -17.20 -16.68 7.15
C GLU A 23 -18.68 -17.05 7.39
N LEU A 24 -19.20 -16.75 8.58
CA LEU A 24 -20.63 -16.88 8.88
C LEU A 24 -21.49 -16.04 7.92
N LEU A 25 -21.13 -14.80 7.70
CA LEU A 25 -21.85 -13.93 6.78
C LEU A 25 -21.81 -14.46 5.33
N GLN A 26 -20.70 -15.03 4.91
CA GLN A 26 -20.56 -15.64 3.58
C GLN A 26 -21.53 -16.82 3.37
N LEU A 27 -21.78 -17.63 4.41
CA LEU A 27 -22.78 -18.69 4.38
C LEU A 27 -24.21 -18.16 4.22
N CYS A 28 -24.45 -16.92 4.63
CA CYS A 28 -25.74 -16.25 4.55
C CYS A 28 -25.93 -15.43 3.28
N VAL A 29 -24.94 -15.38 2.39
CA VAL A 29 -25.03 -14.66 1.12
C VAL A 29 -26.00 -15.38 0.17
N THR A 30 -26.86 -14.59 -0.47
CA THR A 30 -27.78 -15.05 -1.52
C THR A 30 -27.63 -14.14 -2.74
N GLY A 31 -27.90 -14.70 -3.92
CA GLY A 31 -27.76 -13.99 -5.20
C GLY A 31 -26.47 -14.31 -5.93
N ILE A 32 -26.44 -13.96 -7.23
CA ILE A 32 -25.32 -14.24 -8.15
C ILE A 32 -24.76 -12.90 -8.63
N ARG A 33 -23.44 -12.74 -8.56
CA ARG A 33 -22.70 -11.54 -9.02
C ARG A 33 -23.11 -10.24 -8.33
N GLU A 34 -23.51 -9.21 -9.07
CA GLU A 34 -23.76 -7.85 -8.55
C GLU A 34 -24.98 -7.70 -7.62
N GLY A 35 -25.80 -8.74 -7.50
CA GLY A 35 -26.98 -8.77 -6.62
C GLY A 35 -26.79 -9.54 -5.30
N GLN A 36 -25.56 -9.70 -4.81
CA GLN A 36 -25.31 -10.42 -3.55
C GLN A 36 -25.81 -9.64 -2.34
N ASN A 37 -26.70 -10.28 -1.57
CA ASN A 37 -27.24 -9.74 -0.32
C ASN A 37 -27.07 -10.75 0.82
N ILE A 38 -26.97 -10.24 2.06
CA ILE A 38 -26.98 -11.10 3.25
C ILE A 38 -28.44 -11.41 3.59
N ASP A 39 -28.80 -12.68 3.55
CA ASP A 39 -30.11 -13.15 3.95
C ASP A 39 -30.21 -13.14 5.49
N TYR A 40 -30.95 -12.17 6.00
CA TYR A 40 -31.20 -12.05 7.44
C TYR A 40 -32.00 -13.22 7.99
N GLY A 41 -32.88 -13.86 7.19
CA GLY A 41 -33.62 -15.04 7.58
C GLY A 41 -32.71 -16.22 7.95
N LYS A 42 -31.63 -16.40 7.21
CA LYS A 42 -30.58 -17.37 7.51
C LYS A 42 -29.75 -16.91 8.71
N LEU A 43 -29.26 -15.67 8.68
CA LEU A 43 -28.34 -15.14 9.70
C LEU A 43 -28.92 -15.19 11.11
N LYS A 44 -30.22 -14.87 11.29
CA LYS A 44 -30.86 -14.83 12.61
C LYS A 44 -30.85 -16.15 13.38
N ASN A 45 -30.67 -17.26 12.69
CA ASN A 45 -30.65 -18.59 13.30
C ASN A 45 -29.26 -19.08 13.67
N HIS A 46 -28.21 -18.33 13.29
CA HIS A 46 -26.84 -18.69 13.65
C HIS A 46 -26.46 -18.20 15.04
N LEU A 47 -25.62 -18.97 15.71
CA LEU A 47 -25.10 -18.67 17.03
C LEU A 47 -23.80 -17.89 16.92
N ILE A 48 -23.64 -16.88 17.75
CA ILE A 48 -22.41 -16.11 17.92
C ILE A 48 -21.97 -16.12 19.38
N PRO A 49 -20.66 -16.05 19.68
CA PRO A 49 -20.20 -16.02 21.06
C PRO A 49 -20.54 -14.67 21.68
N VAL A 50 -21.19 -14.71 22.86
CA VAL A 50 -21.56 -13.52 23.63
C VAL A 50 -21.10 -13.75 25.09
N PRO A 51 -19.89 -13.35 25.47
CA PRO A 51 -19.42 -13.40 26.84
C PRO A 51 -20.24 -12.52 27.78
N PRO A 52 -20.09 -12.67 29.11
CA PRO A 52 -20.64 -11.72 30.07
C PRO A 52 -20.19 -10.29 29.76
N ARG A 53 -21.03 -9.30 30.12
CA ARG A 53 -20.79 -7.89 29.75
C ARG A 53 -19.41 -7.35 30.16
N GLU A 54 -19.00 -7.68 31.37
CA GLU A 54 -17.69 -7.29 31.91
C GLU A 54 -16.54 -7.84 31.08
N GLU A 55 -16.64 -9.08 30.64
CA GLU A 55 -15.65 -9.73 29.79
C GLU A 55 -15.64 -9.13 28.38
N GLN A 56 -16.81 -8.78 27.82
CA GLN A 56 -16.87 -8.06 26.55
C GLN A 56 -16.09 -6.73 26.59
N ASP A 57 -16.23 -5.98 27.68
CA ASP A 57 -15.50 -4.71 27.90
C ASP A 57 -14.00 -4.94 28.07
N GLN A 58 -13.60 -6.02 28.75
CA GLN A 58 -12.18 -6.40 28.87
C GLN A 58 -11.58 -6.78 27.54
N ILE A 59 -12.27 -7.62 26.76
CA ILE A 59 -11.83 -8.04 25.42
C ILE A 59 -11.70 -6.80 24.51
N ALA A 60 -12.70 -5.90 24.51
CA ALA A 60 -12.66 -4.70 23.69
C ALA A 60 -11.45 -3.82 24.04
N ARG A 61 -11.21 -3.55 25.32
CA ARG A 61 -10.05 -2.77 25.80
C ARG A 61 -8.72 -3.42 25.45
N TYR A 62 -8.60 -4.72 25.63
CA TYR A 62 -7.40 -5.48 25.29
C TYR A 62 -7.09 -5.39 23.78
N LEU A 63 -8.12 -5.58 22.93
CA LEU A 63 -7.96 -5.50 21.49
C LEU A 63 -7.67 -4.07 21.03
N ASP A 64 -8.27 -3.05 21.63
CA ASP A 64 -7.95 -1.64 21.35
C ASP A 64 -6.48 -1.33 21.66
N TRP A 65 -5.99 -1.81 22.81
CA TRP A 65 -4.59 -1.63 23.19
C TRP A 65 -3.62 -2.35 22.24
N GLN A 66 -3.89 -3.61 21.89
CA GLN A 66 -3.04 -4.38 20.99
C GLN A 66 -3.04 -3.82 19.57
N THR A 67 -4.23 -3.49 19.04
CA THR A 67 -4.33 -2.90 17.69
C THR A 67 -3.69 -1.53 17.62
N SER A 68 -3.77 -0.73 18.69
CA SER A 68 -3.07 0.56 18.77
C SER A 68 -1.55 0.38 18.67
N LYS A 69 -0.96 -0.60 19.37
CA LYS A 69 0.47 -0.90 19.26
C LYS A 69 0.87 -1.31 17.84
N ILE A 70 0.09 -2.21 17.25
CA ILE A 70 0.34 -2.68 15.88
C ILE A 70 0.25 -1.52 14.89
N ASN A 71 -0.77 -0.66 15.01
CA ASN A 71 -0.94 0.49 14.13
C ASN A 71 0.22 1.50 14.26
N ARG A 72 0.72 1.74 15.47
CA ARG A 72 1.93 2.57 15.69
C ARG A 72 3.14 1.95 15.00
N LEU A 73 3.34 0.65 15.12
CA LEU A 73 4.44 -0.04 14.44
C LEU A 73 4.32 0.05 12.92
N ILE A 74 3.11 -0.15 12.38
CA ILE A 74 2.85 -0.02 10.94
C ILE A 74 3.16 1.41 10.47
N ALA A 75 2.72 2.44 11.21
CA ALA A 75 3.00 3.83 10.89
C ALA A 75 4.52 4.12 10.87
N ALA A 76 5.25 3.67 11.89
CA ALA A 76 6.70 3.83 11.97
C ALA A 76 7.43 3.13 10.80
N LYS A 77 7.00 1.91 10.44
CA LYS A 77 7.57 1.19 9.29
C LYS A 77 7.27 1.86 7.95
N LYS A 78 6.06 2.40 7.77
CA LYS A 78 5.73 3.19 6.57
C LYS A 78 6.62 4.43 6.45
N GLN A 79 6.83 5.15 7.54
CA GLN A 79 7.74 6.30 7.57
C GLN A 79 9.18 5.89 7.25
N GLN A 80 9.66 4.78 7.83
CA GLN A 80 11.00 4.25 7.54
C GLN A 80 11.17 3.91 6.04
N ILE A 81 10.18 3.26 5.42
CA ILE A 81 10.19 2.96 3.98
C ILE A 81 10.25 4.24 3.16
N GLN A 82 9.49 5.27 3.53
CA GLN A 82 9.50 6.56 2.84
C GLN A 82 10.88 7.20 2.89
N VAL A 83 11.50 7.27 4.06
CA VAL A 83 12.85 7.85 4.23
C VAL A 83 13.89 7.07 3.41
N LEU A 84 13.81 5.73 3.41
CA LEU A 84 14.74 4.90 2.62
C LEU A 84 14.57 5.13 1.12
N ARG A 85 13.35 5.33 0.63
CA ARG A 85 13.10 5.67 -0.78
C ARG A 85 13.68 7.04 -1.15
N GLU A 86 13.53 8.02 -0.28
CA GLU A 86 14.10 9.37 -0.48
C GLU A 86 15.64 9.31 -0.49
N GLN A 87 16.25 8.54 0.42
CA GLN A 87 17.70 8.31 0.43
C GLN A 87 18.17 7.61 -0.85
N GLN A 88 17.43 6.60 -1.32
CA GLN A 88 17.74 5.92 -2.58
C GLN A 88 17.72 6.89 -3.76
N GLN A 89 16.67 7.71 -3.88
CA GLN A 89 16.57 8.70 -4.96
C GLN A 89 17.70 9.76 -4.88
N LYS A 90 17.99 10.23 -3.67
CA LYS A 90 19.09 11.17 -3.46
C LYS A 90 20.42 10.57 -3.88
N LEU A 91 20.70 9.32 -3.47
CA LEU A 91 21.92 8.61 -3.85
C LEU A 91 22.05 8.44 -5.38
N ILE A 92 20.95 8.01 -6.03
CA ILE A 92 20.92 7.87 -7.49
C ILE A 92 21.22 9.18 -8.17
N CYS A 93 20.54 10.29 -7.77
CA CYS A 93 20.77 11.60 -8.34
C CYS A 93 22.23 12.07 -8.12
N GLU A 94 22.75 11.86 -6.93
CA GLU A 94 24.12 12.27 -6.58
C GLU A 94 25.15 11.50 -7.43
N VAL A 95 25.02 10.20 -7.54
CA VAL A 95 25.97 9.37 -8.32
C VAL A 95 25.86 9.65 -9.82
N ILE A 96 24.67 9.88 -10.35
CA ILE A 96 24.46 10.17 -11.78
C ILE A 96 24.98 11.56 -12.16
N THR A 97 24.99 12.52 -11.24
CA THR A 97 25.45 13.89 -11.53
C THR A 97 26.90 14.12 -11.13
N LYS A 98 27.34 13.54 -10.02
CA LYS A 98 28.67 13.80 -9.44
C LYS A 98 29.67 12.66 -9.62
N GLY A 99 29.20 11.46 -10.04
CA GLY A 99 30.04 10.27 -10.17
C GLY A 99 30.29 9.58 -8.83
N LEU A 100 31.14 8.55 -8.87
CA LEU A 100 31.50 7.74 -7.70
C LEU A 100 32.69 8.29 -6.92
N HIS A 101 33.50 9.14 -7.55
CA HIS A 101 34.71 9.68 -6.95
C HIS A 101 34.49 11.12 -6.49
N SER A 102 34.72 11.38 -5.23
CA SER A 102 34.60 12.71 -4.64
C SER A 102 35.84 13.62 -4.88
N ASP A 103 36.94 13.04 -5.30
CA ASP A 103 38.24 13.71 -5.49
C ASP A 103 38.47 14.03 -6.97
N VAL A 104 37.50 14.72 -7.57
CA VAL A 104 37.55 15.16 -8.96
C VAL A 104 37.15 16.63 -9.05
N ASP A 105 37.74 17.35 -10.01
CA ASP A 105 37.33 18.73 -10.30
C ASP A 105 35.93 18.74 -10.94
N TYR A 106 35.13 19.73 -10.61
CA TYR A 106 33.79 19.93 -11.14
C TYR A 106 33.74 21.14 -12.09
N LYS A 107 32.79 21.12 -13.01
CA LYS A 107 32.45 22.22 -13.90
C LYS A 107 30.95 22.37 -14.03
N ASP A 108 30.48 23.61 -14.31
CA ASP A 108 29.08 23.84 -14.63
C ASP A 108 28.67 23.10 -15.90
N SER A 109 27.59 22.33 -15.84
CA SER A 109 27.02 21.61 -16.99
C SER A 109 26.27 22.54 -17.95
N HIS A 110 26.00 23.79 -17.57
CA HIS A 110 25.11 24.77 -18.23
C HIS A 110 23.67 24.30 -18.37
N VAL A 111 23.25 23.32 -17.54
CA VAL A 111 21.88 22.77 -17.50
C VAL A 111 21.37 22.87 -16.07
N ALA A 112 20.40 23.76 -15.84
CA ALA A 112 19.97 24.17 -14.50
C ALA A 112 19.55 23.00 -13.57
N TRP A 113 18.95 21.94 -14.11
CA TRP A 113 18.51 20.77 -13.32
C TRP A 113 19.63 19.74 -13.07
N ILE A 114 20.74 19.80 -13.79
CA ILE A 114 21.92 18.93 -13.60
C ILE A 114 22.87 19.56 -12.59
N GLY A 115 23.11 20.88 -12.72
CA GLY A 115 24.12 21.61 -11.95
C GLY A 115 25.54 21.24 -12.35
N ASP A 116 26.44 21.11 -11.35
CA ASP A 116 27.85 20.79 -11.57
C ASP A 116 28.06 19.29 -11.86
N ILE A 117 28.92 19.01 -12.85
CA ILE A 117 29.33 17.65 -13.23
C ILE A 117 30.85 17.52 -13.16
N PRO A 118 31.42 16.31 -13.03
CA PRO A 118 32.87 16.10 -13.12
C PRO A 118 33.46 16.72 -14.39
N SER A 119 34.62 17.35 -14.27
CA SER A 119 35.24 18.14 -15.36
C SER A 119 35.49 17.34 -16.64
N HIS A 120 35.69 16.02 -16.50
CA HIS A 120 35.92 15.10 -17.63
C HIS A 120 34.60 14.59 -18.26
N TRP A 121 33.42 14.94 -17.68
CA TRP A 121 32.13 14.58 -18.28
C TRP A 121 31.66 15.65 -19.28
N SER A 122 30.71 15.24 -20.13
CA SER A 122 30.03 16.16 -21.06
C SER A 122 28.52 15.96 -21.02
N ALA A 123 27.79 17.07 -21.04
CA ALA A 123 26.33 17.07 -21.20
C ALA A 123 25.99 16.99 -22.70
N ILE A 124 25.32 15.92 -23.11
CA ILE A 124 25.01 15.64 -24.52
C ILE A 124 23.49 15.63 -24.69
N ARG A 125 22.98 16.20 -25.77
CA ARG A 125 21.54 16.21 -26.07
C ARG A 125 21.04 14.80 -26.39
N CYS A 126 19.88 14.44 -25.82
CA CYS A 126 19.25 13.11 -26.00
C CYS A 126 19.12 12.67 -27.45
N LYS A 127 18.87 13.59 -28.38
CA LYS A 127 18.79 13.29 -29.81
C LYS A 127 20.06 12.69 -30.43
N TYR A 128 21.22 12.87 -29.77
CA TYR A 128 22.48 12.27 -30.22
C TYR A 128 22.77 10.92 -29.56
N LEU A 129 22.02 10.56 -28.51
CA LEU A 129 22.19 9.34 -27.75
C LEU A 129 21.09 8.32 -28.04
N PHE A 130 19.89 8.79 -28.38
CA PHE A 130 18.72 7.93 -28.58
C PHE A 130 18.15 8.15 -29.98
N ARG A 131 17.61 7.08 -30.55
CA ARG A 131 16.82 7.10 -31.76
C ARG A 131 15.41 6.63 -31.43
N GLU A 132 14.41 7.36 -31.91
CA GLU A 132 13.02 6.95 -31.79
C GLU A 132 12.79 5.65 -32.59
N ARG A 133 12.14 4.68 -31.95
CA ARG A 133 11.73 3.42 -32.56
C ARG A 133 10.20 3.43 -32.62
N ASP A 134 9.64 3.75 -33.79
CA ASP A 134 8.20 3.70 -34.04
C ASP A 134 7.87 2.35 -34.67
N GLU A 135 7.84 1.31 -33.85
CA GLU A 135 7.37 -0.02 -34.25
C GLU A 135 5.93 -0.19 -33.81
N ARG A 136 5.03 -0.19 -34.77
CA ARG A 136 3.61 -0.47 -34.57
C ARG A 136 3.34 -1.95 -34.76
N SER A 137 2.48 -2.52 -33.87
CA SER A 137 1.97 -3.87 -34.07
C SER A 137 1.37 -4.02 -35.46
N LYS A 138 1.80 -5.07 -36.18
CA LYS A 138 1.26 -5.37 -37.53
C LYS A 138 0.07 -6.34 -37.46
N GLU A 139 0.01 -7.18 -36.43
CA GLU A 139 -0.96 -8.28 -36.33
C GLU A 139 -1.78 -8.26 -35.03
N GLY A 140 -1.50 -7.36 -34.10
CA GLY A 140 -2.21 -7.25 -32.81
C GLY A 140 -2.01 -8.44 -31.84
N ALA A 141 -1.06 -9.34 -32.16
CA ALA A 141 -0.79 -10.55 -31.40
C ALA A 141 0.38 -10.37 -30.38
N GLU A 142 1.03 -9.21 -30.39
CA GLU A 142 2.15 -8.94 -29.49
C GLU A 142 1.66 -8.69 -28.08
N THR A 143 2.42 -9.19 -27.12
CA THR A 143 2.16 -8.98 -25.69
C THR A 143 2.26 -7.50 -25.37
N HIS A 144 1.18 -6.89 -24.86
CA HIS A 144 1.20 -5.51 -24.38
C HIS A 144 2.23 -5.38 -23.26
N LEU A 145 3.31 -4.66 -23.49
CA LEU A 145 4.21 -4.20 -22.44
C LEU A 145 3.48 -3.12 -21.65
N SER A 146 2.85 -3.50 -20.54
CA SER A 146 2.41 -2.52 -19.57
C SER A 146 3.65 -1.93 -18.90
N MET A 147 3.87 -0.64 -19.04
CA MET A 147 4.80 0.07 -18.17
C MET A 147 4.18 0.07 -16.76
N ILE A 148 4.61 -0.90 -15.94
CA ILE A 148 4.35 -0.86 -14.51
C ILE A 148 5.38 0.12 -13.94
N GLY A 149 4.91 1.32 -13.61
CA GLY A 149 5.65 2.30 -12.84
C GLY A 149 5.64 1.94 -11.35
#